data_66f4705dc515bfbb02e474d2a3aded8f
#
_entry.id   66f4705dc515bfbb02e474d2a3aded8f
#
_cell.length_a   1.000
_cell.length_b   1.000
_cell.length_c   1.000
_cell.angle_alpha   90.00
_cell.angle_beta   90.00
_cell.angle_gamma   90.00
#
_symmetry.space_group_name_H-M   'P 1'
#
loop_
_entity.id
_entity.type
_entity.pdbx_description
1 polymer ?
#
loop_
_entity_poly.entity_id
_entity_poly.type
_entity_poly.pdbx_seq_one_letter_code
_entity_poly.pdbx_strand_id
1 'polypeptide(L)'
;MVFVSSSCLKADNIMDSVAALSQITKNIELSGGTAYFDGELTFNLKKLQSDGFNFLVHGYFPPPKEHFLLNFADTSDKTRDFVTTSALLCGKLGIEYYSTHAGFVSDFTIGKTENLTGGKESFGVDGIAQNIEWFFETFDGLGLALENLFPNHGDKGCCFWMKPECITDWLDKERRLSLLLDLGHLKISANAFGFDWINAAKTILQNYPDRIREIHLSENGGVFDEHLPVFEDSAQILILREYRTLIEDFKINVTIEARVSSQEDIQKSYELILQTLEG
;
A
#
# COMPACT_ATOMS: atom_id res chain seq x y z
N MET A 1 -6.04 3.69 -13.02
CA MET A 1 -4.72 4.08 -13.60
C MET A 1 -3.65 3.13 -13.11
N VAL A 2 -2.53 2.99 -13.87
CA VAL A 2 -1.38 2.18 -13.43
C VAL A 2 -0.31 3.11 -12.85
N PHE A 3 0.15 2.80 -11.63
CA PHE A 3 1.17 3.51 -10.88
C PHE A 3 2.40 2.62 -10.65
N VAL A 4 3.54 3.26 -10.37
CA VAL A 4 4.75 2.59 -9.89
C VAL A 4 5.12 3.20 -8.54
N SER A 5 5.33 2.34 -7.53
CA SER A 5 5.74 2.80 -6.20
C SER A 5 7.17 3.36 -6.23
N SER A 6 7.37 4.49 -5.56
CA SER A 6 8.69 5.10 -5.40
C SER A 6 9.67 4.21 -4.65
N SER A 7 9.17 3.19 -3.94
CA SER A 7 9.99 2.17 -3.26
C SER A 7 10.63 1.15 -4.20
N CYS A 8 10.20 1.07 -5.47
CA CYS A 8 10.71 0.10 -6.46
C CYS A 8 12.20 0.33 -6.81
N LEU A 9 12.67 1.57 -6.74
CA LEU A 9 14.06 1.90 -7.03
C LEU A 9 14.75 2.46 -5.78
N LYS A 10 15.97 1.98 -5.52
CA LYS A 10 16.82 2.59 -4.49
C LYS A 10 17.27 3.95 -4.93
N ALA A 11 16.97 4.98 -4.15
CA ALA A 11 17.37 6.36 -4.39
C ALA A 11 17.72 7.04 -3.05
N ASP A 12 18.57 8.05 -3.11
CA ASP A 12 18.99 8.78 -1.91
C ASP A 12 17.84 9.60 -1.31
N ASN A 13 16.96 10.08 -2.15
CA ASN A 13 15.76 10.83 -1.75
C ASN A 13 14.61 10.61 -2.73
N ILE A 14 13.43 11.09 -2.34
CA ILE A 14 12.21 10.90 -3.14
C ILE A 14 12.26 11.57 -4.52
N MET A 15 12.92 12.72 -4.66
CA MET A 15 12.98 13.42 -5.94
C MET A 15 13.83 12.67 -6.95
N ASP A 16 14.92 12.00 -6.49
CA ASP A 16 15.74 11.14 -7.34
C ASP A 16 14.97 9.88 -7.77
N SER A 17 14.18 9.29 -6.86
CA SER A 17 13.29 8.16 -7.20
C SER A 17 12.27 8.57 -8.25
N VAL A 18 11.56 9.69 -8.06
CA VAL A 18 10.58 10.22 -9.02
C VAL A 18 11.23 10.51 -10.37
N ALA A 19 12.43 11.12 -10.39
CA ALA A 19 13.15 11.41 -11.63
C ALA A 19 13.52 10.12 -12.40
N ALA A 20 13.98 9.08 -11.70
CA ALA A 20 14.30 7.79 -12.30
C ALA A 20 13.04 7.10 -12.86
N LEU A 21 11.95 7.06 -12.09
CA LEU A 21 10.68 6.44 -12.49
C LEU A 21 9.97 7.21 -13.61
N SER A 22 10.24 8.52 -13.77
CA SER A 22 9.68 9.34 -14.85
C SER A 22 10.04 8.87 -16.26
N GLN A 23 11.05 8.02 -16.39
CA GLN A 23 11.42 7.37 -17.65
C GLN A 23 10.44 6.25 -18.03
N ILE A 24 9.67 5.74 -17.06
CA ILE A 24 8.69 4.67 -17.24
C ILE A 24 7.28 5.25 -17.27
N THR A 25 6.94 6.05 -16.25
CA THR A 25 5.60 6.62 -16.09
C THR A 25 5.64 7.92 -15.29
N LYS A 26 4.59 8.75 -15.47
CA LYS A 26 4.33 9.92 -14.62
C LYS A 26 3.32 9.64 -13.50
N ASN A 27 2.81 8.42 -13.40
CA ASN A 27 1.93 8.00 -12.33
C ASN A 27 2.77 7.30 -11.25
N ILE A 28 3.00 7.98 -10.13
CA ILE A 28 3.92 7.52 -9.10
C ILE A 28 3.21 7.47 -7.76
N GLU A 29 3.26 6.33 -7.11
CA GLU A 29 2.91 6.23 -5.71
C GLU A 29 4.11 6.65 -4.85
N LEU A 30 3.91 7.67 -4.03
CA LEU A 30 4.88 8.14 -3.06
C LEU A 30 4.80 7.24 -1.82
N SER A 31 5.81 6.44 -1.61
CA SER A 31 5.90 5.44 -0.53
C SER A 31 7.21 5.63 0.26
N GLY A 32 7.33 4.95 1.39
CA GLY A 32 8.56 4.89 2.17
C GLY A 32 9.74 4.29 1.40
N GLY A 33 10.91 4.21 2.04
CA GLY A 33 12.11 3.58 1.46
C GLY A 33 13.20 4.54 1.01
N THR A 34 12.94 5.85 0.96
CA THR A 34 13.96 6.89 0.75
C THR A 34 14.30 7.61 2.07
N ALA A 35 15.43 8.34 2.09
CA ALA A 35 15.77 9.19 3.22
C ALA A 35 14.85 10.42 3.33
N TYR A 36 14.88 11.07 4.49
CA TYR A 36 14.22 12.35 4.67
C TYR A 36 14.68 13.36 3.61
N PHE A 37 13.73 14.04 2.99
CA PHE A 37 14.02 15.08 2.01
C PHE A 37 14.05 16.44 2.67
N ASP A 38 15.25 17.03 2.76
CA ASP A 38 15.47 18.38 3.31
C ASP A 38 15.25 19.45 2.23
N GLY A 39 14.01 19.64 1.82
CA GLY A 39 13.63 20.59 0.77
C GLY A 39 12.13 20.90 0.76
N GLU A 40 11.72 21.75 -0.16
CA GLU A 40 10.31 22.15 -0.33
C GLU A 40 9.50 21.05 -1.04
N LEU A 41 9.29 19.91 -0.37
CA LEU A 41 8.66 18.73 -0.95
C LEU A 41 7.33 19.05 -1.68
N THR A 42 6.40 19.69 -0.98
CA THR A 42 5.08 20.00 -1.55
C THR A 42 5.19 20.90 -2.78
N PHE A 43 6.10 21.88 -2.77
CA PHE A 43 6.31 22.77 -3.91
C PHE A 43 6.84 21.99 -5.12
N ASN A 44 7.85 21.13 -4.90
CA ASN A 44 8.45 20.33 -5.97
C ASN A 44 7.43 19.34 -6.56
N LEU A 45 6.63 18.66 -5.72
CA LEU A 45 5.59 17.75 -6.21
C LEU A 45 4.50 18.47 -6.99
N LYS A 46 4.04 19.66 -6.55
CA LYS A 46 3.08 20.49 -7.31
C LYS A 46 3.63 20.93 -8.66
N LYS A 47 4.91 21.27 -8.73
CA LYS A 47 5.55 21.60 -9.99
C LYS A 47 5.52 20.40 -10.94
N LEU A 48 5.85 19.20 -10.45
CA LEU A 48 5.75 17.98 -11.25
C LEU A 48 4.31 17.69 -11.71
N GLN A 49 3.30 17.94 -10.85
CA GLN A 49 1.88 17.83 -11.26
C GLN A 49 1.57 18.78 -12.44
N SER A 50 2.12 20.00 -12.44
CA SER A 50 1.98 20.92 -13.58
C SER A 50 2.64 20.38 -14.85
N ASP A 51 3.62 19.50 -14.72
CA ASP A 51 4.29 18.78 -15.81
C ASP A 51 3.58 17.45 -16.18
N GLY A 52 2.40 17.20 -15.62
CA GLY A 52 1.54 16.05 -15.92
C GLY A 52 1.78 14.81 -15.07
N PHE A 53 2.46 14.93 -13.94
CA PHE A 53 2.58 13.82 -12.99
C PHE A 53 1.31 13.66 -12.16
N ASN A 54 0.97 12.41 -11.85
CA ASN A 54 -0.07 12.04 -10.91
C ASN A 54 0.58 11.30 -9.71
N PHE A 55 0.10 11.59 -8.53
CA PHE A 55 0.64 11.00 -7.30
C PHE A 55 -0.43 10.31 -6.49
N LEU A 56 -0.05 9.21 -5.84
CA LEU A 56 -0.70 8.62 -4.68
C LEU A 56 0.25 8.75 -3.48
N VAL A 57 -0.27 8.60 -2.27
CA VAL A 57 0.53 8.61 -1.04
C VAL A 57 0.20 7.37 -0.24
N HIS A 58 1.23 6.56 0.00
CA HIS A 58 1.10 5.29 0.71
C HIS A 58 2.03 5.19 1.92
N GLY A 59 1.50 4.61 3.01
CA GLY A 59 2.25 4.16 4.17
C GLY A 59 3.13 5.24 4.78
N TYR A 60 4.42 4.96 4.83
CA TYR A 60 5.43 5.76 5.52
C TYR A 60 5.96 6.91 4.66
N PHE A 61 5.06 7.77 4.16
CA PHE A 61 5.43 8.93 3.36
C PHE A 61 4.73 10.22 3.82
N PRO A 62 5.43 11.36 3.93
CA PRO A 62 6.87 11.55 3.70
C PRO A 62 7.72 10.97 4.84
N PRO A 63 8.88 10.35 4.54
CA PRO A 63 9.72 9.78 5.59
C PRO A 63 10.20 10.87 6.55
N PRO A 64 10.09 10.68 7.89
CA PRO A 64 10.51 11.66 8.89
C PRO A 64 12.03 11.66 9.07
N LYS A 65 12.58 12.72 9.69
CA LYS A 65 14.01 12.78 10.06
C LYS A 65 14.42 11.63 10.99
N GLU A 66 13.59 11.35 11.98
CA GLU A 66 13.79 10.27 12.93
C GLU A 66 12.84 9.14 12.61
N HIS A 67 13.37 8.04 12.11
CA HIS A 67 12.56 6.88 11.73
C HIS A 67 11.91 6.24 12.96
N PHE A 68 10.68 5.79 12.76
CA PHE A 68 9.93 4.97 13.72
C PHE A 68 9.05 3.98 12.95
N LEU A 69 8.52 2.98 13.63
CA LEU A 69 7.53 2.09 13.05
C LEU A 69 6.17 2.80 13.04
N LEU A 70 5.66 3.11 11.84
CA LEU A 70 4.28 3.55 11.69
C LEU A 70 3.36 2.35 11.91
N ASN A 71 2.55 2.42 12.95
CA ASN A 71 1.56 1.39 13.27
C ASN A 71 0.18 2.03 13.40
N PHE A 72 -0.71 1.77 12.46
CA PHE A 72 -2.05 2.37 12.49
C PHE A 72 -2.93 1.87 13.64
N ALA A 73 -2.51 0.84 14.37
CA ALA A 73 -3.14 0.40 15.62
C ALA A 73 -2.67 1.19 16.86
N ASP A 74 -1.59 1.98 16.74
CA ASP A 74 -1.08 2.85 17.78
C ASP A 74 -1.81 4.21 17.76
N THR A 75 -2.48 4.55 18.87
CA THR A 75 -3.24 5.81 19.01
C THR A 75 -2.43 6.96 19.58
N SER A 76 -1.09 6.81 19.68
CA SER A 76 -0.21 7.85 20.18
C SER A 76 -0.20 9.09 19.30
N ASP A 77 0.11 10.24 19.90
CA ASP A 77 0.27 11.50 19.18
C ASP A 77 1.30 11.38 18.05
N LYS A 78 2.37 10.59 18.25
CA LYS A 78 3.40 10.39 17.23
C LYS A 78 2.86 9.76 15.95
N THR A 79 2.03 8.72 16.07
CA THR A 79 1.37 8.08 14.93
C THR A 79 0.38 9.04 14.28
N ARG A 80 -0.46 9.72 15.07
CA ARG A 80 -1.45 10.68 14.56
C ARG A 80 -0.82 11.91 13.90
N ASP A 81 0.25 12.44 14.43
CA ASP A 81 1.00 13.55 13.82
C ASP A 81 1.60 13.16 12.47
N PHE A 82 2.11 11.93 12.37
CA PHE A 82 2.61 11.42 11.09
C PHE A 82 1.49 11.25 10.06
N VAL A 83 0.39 10.60 10.43
CA VAL A 83 -0.78 10.43 9.57
C VAL A 83 -1.36 11.80 9.16
N THR A 84 -1.38 12.77 10.08
CA THR A 84 -1.78 14.16 9.80
C THR A 84 -0.89 14.78 8.72
N THR A 85 0.42 14.60 8.82
CA THR A 85 1.38 15.12 7.83
C THR A 85 1.11 14.52 6.44
N SER A 86 0.88 13.21 6.36
CA SER A 86 0.56 12.50 5.13
C SER A 86 -0.79 12.93 4.53
N ALA A 87 -1.82 13.00 5.37
CA ALA A 87 -3.17 13.45 4.98
C ALA A 87 -3.20 14.90 4.46
N LEU A 88 -2.48 15.81 5.13
CA LEU A 88 -2.33 17.20 4.67
C LEU A 88 -1.57 17.28 3.35
N LEU A 89 -0.59 16.42 3.12
CA LEU A 89 0.09 16.33 1.82
C LEU A 89 -0.88 15.86 0.73
N CYS A 90 -1.69 14.83 1.00
CA CYS A 90 -2.75 14.39 0.08
C CYS A 90 -3.67 15.56 -0.30
N GLY A 91 -4.19 16.29 0.67
CA GLY A 91 -5.05 17.45 0.44
C GLY A 91 -4.37 18.55 -0.40
N LYS A 92 -3.08 18.85 -0.13
CA LYS A 92 -2.30 19.83 -0.90
C LYS A 92 -2.07 19.39 -2.36
N LEU A 93 -1.96 18.10 -2.62
CA LEU A 93 -1.75 17.53 -3.95
C LEU A 93 -3.07 17.15 -4.66
N GLY A 94 -4.23 17.34 -4.02
CA GLY A 94 -5.52 16.95 -4.58
C GLY A 94 -5.69 15.43 -4.72
N ILE A 95 -5.02 14.65 -3.86
CA ILE A 95 -5.14 13.18 -3.80
C ILE A 95 -6.38 12.84 -2.99
N GLU A 96 -7.20 11.92 -3.51
CA GLU A 96 -8.53 11.61 -2.96
C GLU A 96 -8.51 10.73 -1.71
N TYR A 97 -7.44 9.98 -1.47
CA TYR A 97 -7.29 9.09 -0.32
C TYR A 97 -5.83 8.96 0.12
N TYR A 98 -5.65 8.70 1.39
CA TYR A 98 -4.39 8.22 1.97
C TYR A 98 -4.50 6.71 2.18
N SER A 99 -3.47 5.96 1.79
CA SER A 99 -3.40 4.52 2.05
C SER A 99 -2.30 4.18 3.04
N THR A 100 -2.52 3.18 3.90
CA THR A 100 -1.52 2.71 4.86
C THR A 100 -1.82 1.28 5.32
N HIS A 101 -0.83 0.63 5.89
CA HIS A 101 -0.99 -0.69 6.51
C HIS A 101 -2.06 -0.69 7.60
N ALA A 102 -2.84 -1.77 7.72
CA ALA A 102 -3.86 -1.91 8.78
C ALA A 102 -3.26 -1.94 10.20
N GLY A 103 -1.98 -2.29 10.33
CA GLY A 103 -1.24 -2.19 11.58
C GLY A 103 -0.73 -3.52 12.14
N PHE A 104 -0.01 -3.43 13.25
CA PHE A 104 0.74 -4.52 13.87
C PHE A 104 0.30 -4.69 15.33
N VAL A 105 0.37 -5.94 15.82
CA VAL A 105 -0.04 -6.28 17.20
C VAL A 105 0.99 -5.80 18.23
N SER A 106 2.25 -5.65 17.84
CA SER A 106 3.30 -5.19 18.74
C SER A 106 4.35 -4.34 18.03
N ASP A 107 5.05 -3.51 18.79
CA ASP A 107 6.25 -2.84 18.32
C ASP A 107 7.36 -3.85 18.03
N PHE A 108 8.05 -3.63 16.93
CA PHE A 108 9.27 -4.37 16.59
C PHE A 108 10.34 -3.42 16.05
N THR A 109 11.58 -3.79 16.21
CA THR A 109 12.70 -2.97 15.73
C THR A 109 12.87 -3.19 14.23
N ILE A 110 12.72 -2.14 13.43
CA ILE A 110 12.98 -2.17 12.00
C ILE A 110 14.41 -2.67 11.74
N GLY A 111 14.57 -3.69 10.91
CA GLY A 111 15.88 -4.24 10.51
C GLY A 111 16.34 -5.51 11.25
N LYS A 112 15.53 -6.04 12.17
CA LYS A 112 15.73 -7.37 12.78
C LYS A 112 14.55 -8.27 12.46
N THR A 113 14.45 -8.68 11.21
CA THR A 113 13.37 -9.55 10.71
C THR A 113 13.35 -10.96 11.33
N GLU A 114 14.40 -11.35 12.05
CA GLU A 114 14.53 -12.70 12.60
C GLU A 114 13.91 -12.89 13.99
N ASN A 115 13.54 -11.81 14.70
CA ASN A 115 12.95 -11.91 16.04
C ASN A 115 11.95 -10.77 16.30
N LEU A 116 10.75 -10.88 15.76
CA LEU A 116 9.61 -10.00 16.10
C LEU A 116 8.97 -10.34 17.46
N THR A 117 9.57 -11.24 18.21
CA THR A 117 9.15 -11.58 19.57
C THR A 117 9.78 -10.59 20.55
N GLY A 118 9.00 -9.62 21.05
CA GLY A 118 9.43 -8.79 22.16
C GLY A 118 9.22 -7.30 22.04
N GLY A 119 8.23 -6.85 21.29
CA GLY A 119 7.72 -5.48 21.40
C GLY A 119 7.24 -5.22 22.84
N LYS A 120 7.58 -4.05 23.39
CA LYS A 120 7.19 -3.69 24.77
C LYS A 120 5.73 -3.31 24.87
N GLU A 121 5.11 -2.89 23.76
CA GLU A 121 3.73 -2.46 23.68
C GLU A 121 2.93 -3.44 22.84
N SER A 122 1.68 -3.67 23.23
CA SER A 122 0.73 -4.53 22.51
C SER A 122 -0.44 -3.67 22.07
N PHE A 123 -0.77 -3.73 20.79
CA PHE A 123 -1.86 -2.98 20.17
C PHE A 123 -3.02 -3.91 19.83
N GLY A 124 -4.23 -3.39 19.82
CA GLY A 124 -5.44 -4.13 19.52
C GLY A 124 -6.26 -3.54 18.40
N VAL A 125 -7.24 -4.27 17.95
CA VAL A 125 -8.21 -3.82 16.93
C VAL A 125 -8.96 -2.54 17.34
N ASP A 126 -9.09 -2.29 18.65
CA ASP A 126 -9.70 -1.06 19.18
C ASP A 126 -8.89 0.18 18.81
N GLY A 127 -7.56 0.06 18.74
CA GLY A 127 -6.69 1.16 18.30
C GLY A 127 -6.93 1.52 16.83
N ILE A 128 -7.11 0.51 15.97
CA ILE A 128 -7.48 0.71 14.57
C ILE A 128 -8.83 1.43 14.48
N ALA A 129 -9.85 0.97 15.23
CA ALA A 129 -11.17 1.58 15.24
C ALA A 129 -11.12 3.06 15.66
N GLN A 130 -10.37 3.36 16.73
CA GLN A 130 -10.20 4.74 17.23
C GLN A 130 -9.47 5.63 16.21
N ASN A 131 -8.45 5.11 15.50
CA ASN A 131 -7.75 5.88 14.49
C ASN A 131 -8.55 6.05 13.19
N ILE A 132 -9.40 5.10 12.80
CA ILE A 132 -10.35 5.28 11.70
C ILE A 132 -11.34 6.40 12.02
N GLU A 133 -11.96 6.38 13.22
CA GLU A 133 -12.90 7.42 13.63
C GLU A 133 -12.22 8.78 13.69
N TRP A 134 -11.08 8.88 14.38
CA TRP A 134 -10.28 10.09 14.44
C TRP A 134 -9.90 10.62 13.05
N PHE A 135 -9.52 9.76 12.11
CA PHE A 135 -9.15 10.16 10.76
C PHE A 135 -10.33 10.83 10.04
N PHE A 136 -11.50 10.21 10.05
CA PHE A 136 -12.68 10.76 9.38
C PHE A 136 -13.29 11.98 10.08
N GLU A 137 -13.10 12.12 11.38
CA GLU A 137 -13.46 13.34 12.11
C GLU A 137 -12.50 14.50 11.82
N THR A 138 -11.23 14.19 11.51
CA THR A 138 -10.19 15.20 11.32
C THR A 138 -10.07 15.67 9.87
N PHE A 139 -10.23 14.76 8.89
CA PHE A 139 -9.98 15.03 7.47
C PHE A 139 -11.25 14.87 6.64
N ASP A 140 -12.06 15.90 6.60
CA ASP A 140 -13.29 15.91 5.78
C ASP A 140 -12.95 15.80 4.29
N GLY A 141 -13.64 14.90 3.59
CA GLY A 141 -13.49 14.67 2.15
C GLY A 141 -12.25 13.88 1.73
N LEU A 142 -11.36 13.48 2.64
CA LEU A 142 -10.24 12.60 2.34
C LEU A 142 -10.60 11.14 2.66
N GLY A 143 -10.42 10.25 1.69
CA GLY A 143 -10.59 8.81 1.90
C GLY A 143 -9.43 8.20 2.70
N LEU A 144 -9.73 7.09 3.38
CA LEU A 144 -8.73 6.22 4.03
C LEU A 144 -8.83 4.83 3.42
N ALA A 145 -7.73 4.31 2.91
CA ALA A 145 -7.60 2.94 2.46
C ALA A 145 -6.61 2.18 3.34
N LEU A 146 -7.06 1.11 3.99
CA LEU A 146 -6.16 0.25 4.76
C LEU A 146 -5.75 -0.95 3.90
N GLU A 147 -4.48 -1.29 4.01
CA GLU A 147 -3.86 -2.39 3.28
C GLU A 147 -3.92 -3.68 4.10
N ASN A 148 -4.27 -4.80 3.44
CA ASN A 148 -4.14 -6.12 4.02
C ASN A 148 -2.67 -6.51 4.18
N LEU A 149 -2.35 -7.10 5.33
CA LEU A 149 -1.01 -7.52 5.69
C LEU A 149 -0.86 -9.05 5.65
N PHE A 150 0.33 -9.50 5.95
CA PHE A 150 0.70 -10.91 5.99
C PHE A 150 1.38 -11.27 7.32
N PRO A 151 1.35 -12.56 7.74
CA PRO A 151 2.02 -13.00 8.95
C PRO A 151 3.53 -13.03 8.75
N ASN A 152 4.28 -12.70 9.78
CA ASN A 152 5.72 -12.96 9.80
C ASN A 152 5.98 -14.46 9.96
N HIS A 153 7.09 -14.95 9.40
CA HIS A 153 7.48 -16.37 9.38
C HIS A 153 7.50 -17.04 10.78
N GLY A 154 7.77 -16.27 11.83
CA GLY A 154 7.81 -16.79 13.21
C GLY A 154 6.56 -16.50 14.05
N ASP A 155 5.68 -15.61 13.61
CA ASP A 155 4.52 -15.17 14.38
C ASP A 155 3.32 -14.89 13.47
N LYS A 156 2.40 -15.86 13.44
CA LYS A 156 1.15 -15.73 12.66
C LYS A 156 0.15 -14.72 13.22
N GLY A 157 0.40 -14.17 14.41
CA GLY A 157 -0.46 -13.18 15.06
C GLY A 157 0.08 -11.75 15.01
N CYS A 158 1.17 -11.47 14.28
CA CYS A 158 1.89 -10.19 14.36
C CYS A 158 1.19 -9.00 13.69
N CYS A 159 0.29 -9.23 12.74
CA CYS A 159 -0.37 -8.19 11.96
C CYS A 159 -1.89 -8.28 12.02
N PHE A 160 -2.55 -7.19 11.62
CA PHE A 160 -3.99 -7.16 11.40
C PHE A 160 -4.32 -7.37 9.90
N TRP A 161 -5.56 -7.70 9.57
CA TRP A 161 -6.09 -7.86 8.21
C TRP A 161 -5.36 -8.91 7.34
N MET A 162 -4.90 -9.97 7.96
CA MET A 162 -4.22 -11.06 7.24
C MET A 162 -5.16 -12.08 6.59
N LYS A 163 -6.43 -12.10 6.97
CA LYS A 163 -7.41 -13.07 6.46
C LYS A 163 -8.58 -12.36 5.78
N PRO A 164 -9.14 -12.96 4.71
CA PRO A 164 -10.25 -12.35 3.95
C PRO A 164 -11.44 -11.94 4.83
N GLU A 165 -11.84 -12.79 5.79
CA GLU A 165 -12.95 -12.53 6.70
C GLU A 165 -12.67 -11.33 7.62
N CYS A 166 -11.43 -11.11 8.05
CA CYS A 166 -11.07 -9.92 8.83
C CYS A 166 -11.21 -8.65 8.00
N ILE A 167 -10.82 -8.70 6.72
CA ILE A 167 -10.92 -7.58 5.79
C ILE A 167 -12.39 -7.23 5.55
N THR A 168 -13.19 -8.24 5.16
CA THR A 168 -14.61 -8.04 4.82
C THR A 168 -15.43 -7.60 6.02
N ASP A 169 -15.18 -8.14 7.21
CA ASP A 169 -15.83 -7.72 8.45
C ASP A 169 -15.64 -6.22 8.74
N TRP A 170 -14.45 -5.67 8.47
CA TRP A 170 -14.19 -4.25 8.63
C TRP A 170 -14.88 -3.40 7.56
N LEU A 171 -14.85 -3.83 6.30
CA LEU A 171 -15.53 -3.14 5.21
C LEU A 171 -17.05 -3.10 5.43
N ASP A 172 -17.63 -4.14 6.03
CA ASP A 172 -19.05 -4.19 6.35
C ASP A 172 -19.42 -3.29 7.55
N LYS A 173 -18.55 -3.20 8.55
CA LYS A 173 -18.79 -2.40 9.75
C LYS A 173 -18.58 -0.90 9.54
N GLU A 174 -17.54 -0.54 8.77
CA GLU A 174 -17.17 0.87 8.55
C GLU A 174 -17.33 1.23 7.07
N ARG A 175 -18.43 1.89 6.75
CA ARG A 175 -18.79 2.24 5.37
C ARG A 175 -17.91 3.32 4.72
N ARG A 176 -17.21 4.12 5.50
CA ARG A 176 -16.28 5.16 5.01
C ARG A 176 -14.92 4.59 4.61
N LEU A 177 -14.56 3.45 5.21
CA LEU A 177 -13.26 2.83 5.01
C LEU A 177 -13.15 2.19 3.63
N SER A 178 -12.02 2.30 3.00
CA SER A 178 -11.66 1.65 1.74
C SER A 178 -10.53 0.64 1.95
N LEU A 179 -10.30 -0.20 0.95
CA LEU A 179 -9.26 -1.20 0.91
C LEU A 179 -8.18 -0.83 -0.12
N LEU A 180 -6.93 -0.96 0.27
CA LEU A 180 -5.83 -1.25 -0.63
C LEU A 180 -5.63 -2.77 -0.58
N LEU A 181 -5.88 -3.44 -1.70
CA LEU A 181 -5.77 -4.89 -1.81
C LEU A 181 -4.37 -5.27 -2.34
N ASP A 182 -3.48 -5.71 -1.44
CA ASP A 182 -2.20 -6.29 -1.86
C ASP A 182 -2.34 -7.79 -2.13
N LEU A 183 -2.14 -8.17 -3.40
CA LEU A 183 -2.26 -9.56 -3.84
C LEU A 183 -1.06 -10.42 -3.43
N GLY A 184 0.12 -9.83 -3.29
CA GLY A 184 1.31 -10.51 -2.79
C GLY A 184 1.16 -10.88 -1.31
N HIS A 185 0.70 -9.94 -0.48
CA HIS A 185 0.39 -10.17 0.94
C HIS A 185 -0.70 -11.22 1.13
N LEU A 186 -1.74 -11.17 0.31
CA LEU A 186 -2.84 -12.15 0.36
C LEU A 186 -2.34 -13.56 0.05
N LYS A 187 -1.41 -13.73 -0.90
CA LYS A 187 -0.77 -15.00 -1.25
C LYS A 187 0.05 -15.58 -0.10
N ILE A 188 0.85 -14.75 0.59
CA ILE A 188 1.61 -15.16 1.78
C ILE A 188 0.67 -15.58 2.90
N SER A 189 -0.36 -14.80 3.16
CA SER A 189 -1.37 -15.09 4.17
C SER A 189 -2.10 -16.40 3.90
N ALA A 190 -2.46 -16.66 2.65
CA ALA A 190 -3.12 -17.89 2.23
C ALA A 190 -2.26 -19.13 2.49
N ASN A 191 -0.97 -19.04 2.16
CA ASN A 191 -0.04 -20.12 2.43
C ASN A 191 0.11 -20.39 3.93
N ALA A 192 0.13 -19.34 4.75
CA ALA A 192 0.27 -19.46 6.20
C ALA A 192 -0.99 -20.01 6.91
N PHE A 193 -2.19 -19.64 6.42
CA PHE A 193 -3.46 -19.94 7.06
C PHE A 193 -4.29 -21.02 6.35
N GLY A 194 -3.88 -21.44 5.15
CA GLY A 194 -4.49 -22.56 4.43
C GLY A 194 -5.81 -22.19 3.72
N PHE A 195 -5.88 -21.03 3.07
CA PHE A 195 -7.02 -20.67 2.21
C PHE A 195 -6.59 -20.46 0.75
N ASP A 196 -7.56 -20.44 -0.17
CA ASP A 196 -7.33 -20.14 -1.58
C ASP A 196 -7.32 -18.61 -1.79
N TRP A 197 -6.12 -18.04 -1.98
CA TRP A 197 -5.95 -16.60 -2.14
C TRP A 197 -6.54 -16.05 -3.45
N ILE A 198 -6.52 -16.86 -4.53
CA ILE A 198 -7.08 -16.43 -5.82
C ILE A 198 -8.59 -16.29 -5.68
N ASN A 199 -9.24 -17.29 -5.08
CA ASN A 199 -10.68 -17.23 -4.81
C ASN A 199 -11.02 -16.12 -3.81
N ALA A 200 -10.19 -15.90 -2.79
CA ALA A 200 -10.37 -14.80 -1.84
C ALA A 200 -10.28 -13.43 -2.53
N ALA A 201 -9.25 -13.19 -3.37
CA ALA A 201 -9.11 -11.96 -4.14
C ALA A 201 -10.32 -11.71 -5.05
N LYS A 202 -10.76 -12.73 -5.79
CA LYS A 202 -11.93 -12.67 -6.66
C LYS A 202 -13.20 -12.34 -5.88
N THR A 203 -13.40 -12.96 -4.72
CA THR A 203 -14.55 -12.71 -3.85
C THR A 203 -14.57 -11.27 -3.34
N ILE A 204 -13.42 -10.74 -2.91
CA ILE A 204 -13.30 -9.35 -2.47
C ILE A 204 -13.57 -8.38 -3.62
N LEU A 205 -12.96 -8.60 -4.80
CA LEU A 205 -13.20 -7.78 -5.99
C LEU A 205 -14.67 -7.76 -6.42
N GLN A 206 -15.36 -8.90 -6.37
CA GLN A 206 -16.77 -9.01 -6.76
C GLN A 206 -17.72 -8.35 -5.77
N ASN A 207 -17.47 -8.49 -4.46
CA ASN A 207 -18.42 -8.08 -3.44
C ASN A 207 -18.18 -6.64 -2.93
N TYR A 208 -16.96 -6.10 -3.10
CA TYR A 208 -16.58 -4.78 -2.58
C TYR A 208 -15.88 -3.88 -3.61
N PRO A 209 -16.27 -3.88 -4.90
CA PRO A 209 -15.54 -3.15 -5.93
C PRO A 209 -15.51 -1.64 -5.68
N ASP A 210 -16.58 -1.08 -5.13
CA ASP A 210 -16.73 0.33 -4.76
C ASP A 210 -15.89 0.74 -3.54
N ARG A 211 -15.34 -0.25 -2.82
CA ARG A 211 -14.55 -0.05 -1.60
C ARG A 211 -13.05 -0.21 -1.85
N ILE A 212 -12.65 -0.78 -2.98
CA ILE A 212 -11.24 -0.94 -3.34
C ILE A 212 -10.77 0.33 -4.05
N ARG A 213 -9.79 1.01 -3.48
CA ARG A 213 -9.15 2.19 -4.09
C ARG A 213 -7.95 1.84 -4.91
N GLU A 214 -7.26 0.77 -4.49
CA GLU A 214 -5.97 0.42 -5.06
C GLU A 214 -5.71 -1.08 -4.94
N ILE A 215 -4.98 -1.62 -5.91
CA ILE A 215 -4.44 -2.99 -5.90
C ILE A 215 -2.93 -2.88 -5.99
N HIS A 216 -2.21 -3.43 -5.01
CA HIS A 216 -0.77 -3.60 -5.06
C HIS A 216 -0.39 -4.94 -5.71
N LEU A 217 0.63 -4.88 -6.55
CA LEU A 217 1.16 -6.02 -7.30
C LEU A 217 2.64 -6.19 -7.03
N SER A 218 3.00 -7.33 -6.48
CA SER A 218 4.36 -7.83 -6.39
C SER A 218 4.33 -9.36 -6.32
N GLU A 219 5.23 -10.04 -7.05
CA GLU A 219 5.32 -11.49 -6.96
C GLU A 219 6.20 -11.93 -5.79
N ASN A 220 5.90 -13.11 -5.27
CA ASN A 220 6.65 -13.75 -4.20
C ASN A 220 6.46 -15.28 -4.22
N GLY A 221 7.29 -15.98 -3.45
CA GLY A 221 7.19 -17.43 -3.26
C GLY A 221 6.07 -17.89 -2.31
N GLY A 222 5.26 -16.99 -1.77
CA GLY A 222 4.18 -17.28 -0.83
C GLY A 222 4.64 -17.47 0.63
N VAL A 223 5.90 -17.17 0.95
CA VAL A 223 6.46 -17.30 2.31
C VAL A 223 7.01 -15.97 2.82
N PHE A 224 7.73 -15.26 1.98
CA PHE A 224 8.34 -13.96 2.26
C PHE A 224 7.78 -12.93 1.30
N ASP A 225 7.78 -11.69 1.74
CA ASP A 225 7.42 -10.55 0.91
C ASP A 225 8.65 -10.12 0.09
N GLU A 226 8.86 -10.82 -1.03
CA GLU A 226 10.05 -10.72 -1.86
C GLU A 226 10.00 -9.53 -2.83
N HIS A 227 8.81 -8.97 -3.06
CA HIS A 227 8.61 -7.85 -4.00
C HIS A 227 9.21 -8.07 -5.39
N LEU A 228 8.99 -9.24 -5.97
CA LEU A 228 9.49 -9.57 -7.31
C LEU A 228 8.61 -8.94 -8.40
N PRO A 229 9.15 -8.76 -9.63
CA PRO A 229 8.36 -8.31 -10.77
C PRO A 229 7.25 -9.28 -11.14
N VAL A 230 6.13 -8.76 -11.64
CA VAL A 230 5.05 -9.58 -12.19
C VAL A 230 5.42 -10.11 -13.59
N PHE A 231 4.85 -11.25 -13.98
CA PHE A 231 5.08 -11.88 -15.28
C PHE A 231 3.75 -12.38 -15.89
N GLU A 232 3.75 -12.63 -17.20
CA GLU A 232 2.52 -12.81 -18.01
C GLU A 232 1.59 -13.92 -17.49
N ASP A 233 2.13 -15.03 -17.03
CA ASP A 233 1.36 -16.17 -16.52
C ASP A 233 1.13 -16.13 -15.01
N SER A 234 1.48 -15.03 -14.35
CA SER A 234 1.26 -14.92 -12.91
C SER A 234 -0.23 -14.85 -12.58
N ALA A 235 -0.61 -15.45 -11.45
CA ALA A 235 -2.00 -15.43 -11.03
C ALA A 235 -2.51 -14.00 -10.78
N GLN A 236 -1.64 -13.07 -10.39
CA GLN A 236 -1.98 -11.66 -10.23
C GLN A 236 -2.41 -11.03 -11.56
N ILE A 237 -1.64 -11.26 -12.64
CA ILE A 237 -1.97 -10.78 -13.99
C ILE A 237 -3.26 -11.44 -14.51
N LEU A 238 -3.46 -12.73 -14.24
CA LEU A 238 -4.71 -13.41 -14.62
C LEU A 238 -5.94 -12.84 -13.91
N ILE A 239 -5.81 -12.48 -12.63
CA ILE A 239 -6.87 -11.78 -11.87
C ILE A 239 -7.16 -10.40 -12.49
N LEU A 240 -6.13 -9.59 -12.78
CA LEU A 240 -6.34 -8.29 -13.42
C LEU A 240 -7.06 -8.42 -14.76
N ARG A 241 -6.67 -9.40 -15.60
CA ARG A 241 -7.29 -9.67 -16.89
C ARG A 241 -8.76 -10.06 -16.77
N GLU A 242 -9.10 -10.90 -15.80
CA GLU A 242 -10.46 -11.34 -15.55
C GLU A 242 -11.36 -10.19 -15.04
N TYR A 243 -10.80 -9.30 -14.20
CA TYR A 243 -11.55 -8.22 -13.56
C TYR A 243 -11.31 -6.84 -14.16
N ARG A 244 -10.69 -6.74 -15.36
CA ARG A 244 -10.33 -5.46 -15.98
C ARG A 244 -11.50 -4.47 -16.10
N THR A 245 -12.66 -4.93 -16.56
CA THR A 245 -13.85 -4.09 -16.68
C THR A 245 -14.29 -3.52 -15.33
N LEU A 246 -14.28 -4.34 -14.28
CA LEU A 246 -14.60 -3.90 -12.94
C LEU A 246 -13.56 -2.87 -12.41
N ILE A 247 -12.27 -3.12 -12.65
CA ILE A 247 -11.18 -2.20 -12.28
C ILE A 247 -11.36 -0.85 -12.98
N GLU A 248 -11.76 -0.86 -14.25
CA GLU A 248 -12.04 0.35 -15.02
C GLU A 248 -13.31 1.06 -14.52
N ASP A 249 -14.44 0.35 -14.39
CA ASP A 249 -15.73 0.90 -13.99
C ASP A 249 -15.66 1.59 -12.60
N PHE A 250 -14.95 0.97 -11.66
CA PHE A 250 -14.78 1.50 -10.31
C PHE A 250 -13.54 2.38 -10.14
N LYS A 251 -12.76 2.61 -11.22
CA LYS A 251 -11.54 3.44 -11.24
C LYS A 251 -10.51 3.00 -10.20
N ILE A 252 -10.37 1.70 -10.01
CA ILE A 252 -9.39 1.14 -9.08
C ILE A 252 -7.99 1.40 -9.63
N ASN A 253 -7.10 1.98 -8.81
CA ASN A 253 -5.70 2.15 -9.17
C ASN A 253 -4.96 0.82 -9.05
N VAL A 254 -3.95 0.62 -9.88
CA VAL A 254 -3.09 -0.57 -9.82
C VAL A 254 -1.66 -0.10 -9.69
N THR A 255 -0.98 -0.51 -8.63
CA THR A 255 0.37 -0.05 -8.30
C THR A 255 1.36 -1.21 -8.29
N ILE A 256 2.49 -1.04 -8.96
CA ILE A 256 3.61 -1.97 -8.94
C ILE A 256 4.46 -1.67 -7.71
N GLU A 257 4.74 -2.67 -6.89
CA GLU A 257 5.60 -2.57 -5.72
C GLU A 257 6.78 -3.56 -5.75
N ALA A 258 7.45 -3.68 -6.90
CA ALA A 258 8.58 -4.60 -7.10
C ALA A 258 9.92 -3.95 -6.68
N ARG A 259 10.36 -4.17 -5.44
CA ARG A 259 11.48 -3.43 -4.80
C ARG A 259 12.89 -3.94 -5.10
N VAL A 260 13.04 -5.17 -5.59
CA VAL A 260 14.36 -5.77 -5.87
C VAL A 260 14.67 -5.82 -7.36
N SER A 261 13.95 -5.05 -8.15
CA SER A 261 13.94 -5.11 -9.61
C SER A 261 14.91 -4.09 -10.22
N SER A 262 15.35 -4.38 -11.42
CA SER A 262 15.99 -3.37 -12.27
C SER A 262 14.94 -2.41 -12.85
N GLN A 263 15.36 -1.25 -13.33
CA GLN A 263 14.47 -0.33 -14.03
C GLN A 263 13.81 -1.00 -15.25
N GLU A 264 14.54 -1.88 -15.95
CA GLU A 264 14.02 -2.66 -17.08
C GLU A 264 12.90 -3.63 -16.65
N ASP A 265 13.05 -4.31 -15.51
CA ASP A 265 12.02 -5.23 -14.99
C ASP A 265 10.77 -4.49 -14.56
N ILE A 266 10.92 -3.31 -13.96
CA ILE A 266 9.78 -2.44 -13.60
C ILE A 266 9.07 -1.97 -14.86
N GLN A 267 9.80 -1.55 -15.90
CA GLN A 267 9.22 -1.15 -17.18
C GLN A 267 8.44 -2.29 -17.84
N LYS A 268 9.00 -3.51 -17.89
CA LYS A 268 8.32 -4.70 -18.41
C LYS A 268 7.04 -5.02 -17.64
N SER A 269 7.10 -4.96 -16.31
CA SER A 269 5.90 -5.14 -15.47
C SER A 269 4.84 -4.07 -15.74
N TYR A 270 5.25 -2.82 -15.90
CA TYR A 270 4.35 -1.71 -16.20
C TYR A 270 3.67 -1.88 -17.57
N GLU A 271 4.44 -2.20 -18.61
CA GLU A 271 3.91 -2.45 -19.97
C GLU A 271 2.95 -3.65 -19.99
N LEU A 272 3.28 -4.73 -19.29
CA LEU A 272 2.43 -5.91 -19.17
C LEU A 272 1.09 -5.59 -18.52
N ILE A 273 1.10 -4.81 -17.43
CA ILE A 273 -0.13 -4.44 -16.73
C ILE A 273 -0.99 -3.51 -17.60
N LEU A 274 -0.38 -2.54 -18.29
CA LEU A 274 -1.11 -1.69 -19.24
C LEU A 274 -1.80 -2.52 -20.32
N GLN A 275 -1.06 -3.42 -20.99
CA GLN A 275 -1.62 -4.31 -22.00
C GLN A 275 -2.74 -5.21 -21.44
N THR A 276 -2.61 -5.67 -20.20
CA THR A 276 -3.61 -6.50 -19.54
C THR A 276 -4.91 -5.75 -19.27
N LEU A 277 -4.83 -4.47 -18.93
CA LEU A 277 -5.99 -3.62 -18.60
C LEU A 277 -6.62 -2.98 -19.84
N GLU A 278 -5.86 -2.75 -20.90
CA GLU A 278 -6.36 -2.20 -22.18
C GLU A 278 -7.05 -3.26 -23.05
N GLY A 279 -6.77 -4.55 -22.85
CA GLY A 279 -7.41 -5.69 -23.53
C GLY A 279 -6.79 -6.09 -24.82
#